data_ab76fe509c487a00609713eebe28faa7
#
_entry.id   ab76fe509c487a00609713eebe28faa7
#
_cell.length_a   1.000
_cell.length_b   1.000
_cell.length_c   1.000
_cell.angle_alpha   90.00
_cell.angle_beta   90.00
_cell.angle_gamma   90.00
#
_symmetry.space_group_name_H-M   'P 1'
#
loop_
_entity.id
_entity.type
_entity.pdbx_description
1 polymer ?
#
loop_
_entity_poly.entity_id
_entity_poly.type
_entity_poly.pdbx_seq_one_letter_code
_entity_poly.pdbx_strand_id
1 'polypeptide(L)'
;MKPVCAYCGSSFRVSRFKGGEPLCLKHYLQMYRFGEISDKPRSRNTNIVTIEREYAVVRTARSEKILIDIEDLPIVSPHSWCLSKTGYAVARINGKTVKMHRMLTQCPATKVVDHVNGDRLDNRRRNLRICSPKENSRNKGMGRNNQSGFPGVSKTSNGKWRVRIMVNRKEIALGRYATMEEAIQVRREAEEKYFGDMSSVKSRS
;
A
#
# COMPACT_ATOMS: atom_id res chain seq x y z
N MET A 1 -31.86 13.03 18.84
CA MET A 1 -32.27 12.80 17.44
C MET A 1 -31.04 12.47 16.61
N LYS A 2 -31.12 11.50 15.69
CA LYS A 2 -30.02 11.24 14.74
C LYS A 2 -29.94 12.43 13.78
N PRO A 3 -28.71 12.92 13.45
CA PRO A 3 -28.58 14.00 12.50
C PRO A 3 -29.12 13.57 11.12
N VAL A 4 -29.80 14.48 10.43
CA VAL A 4 -30.28 14.29 9.06
C VAL A 4 -29.52 15.19 8.10
N CYS A 5 -29.36 14.76 6.86
CA CYS A 5 -28.72 15.56 5.85
C CYS A 5 -29.56 16.80 5.53
N ALA A 6 -28.99 17.98 5.66
CA ALA A 6 -29.67 19.26 5.42
C ALA A 6 -30.20 19.40 3.98
N TYR A 7 -29.59 18.67 3.02
CA TYR A 7 -29.98 18.76 1.63
C TYR A 7 -31.06 17.76 1.19
N CYS A 8 -30.95 16.47 1.63
CA CYS A 8 -31.88 15.42 1.16
C CYS A 8 -32.68 14.75 2.29
N GLY A 9 -32.55 15.20 3.53
CA GLY A 9 -33.27 14.63 4.69
C GLY A 9 -32.83 13.22 5.11
N SER A 10 -31.87 12.60 4.43
CA SER A 10 -31.39 11.24 4.74
C SER A 10 -30.74 11.20 6.11
N SER A 11 -31.11 10.24 6.94
CA SER A 11 -30.45 9.96 8.22
C SER A 11 -29.30 8.96 8.12
N PHE A 12 -29.00 8.47 6.91
CA PHE A 12 -27.99 7.47 6.68
C PHE A 12 -26.59 8.11 6.50
N ARG A 13 -25.65 7.78 7.41
CA ARG A 13 -24.24 8.24 7.36
C ARG A 13 -24.08 9.74 7.19
N VAL A 14 -24.67 10.48 8.11
CA VAL A 14 -24.56 11.94 8.13
C VAL A 14 -23.31 12.35 8.88
N SER A 15 -22.43 13.13 8.25
CA SER A 15 -21.23 13.74 8.84
C SER A 15 -21.36 15.26 8.84
N ARG A 16 -20.76 15.92 9.84
CA ARG A 16 -20.70 17.39 9.87
C ARG A 16 -19.44 17.87 9.15
N PHE A 17 -19.59 18.82 8.28
CA PHE A 17 -18.49 19.62 7.77
C PHE A 17 -17.95 20.50 8.89
N LYS A 18 -16.64 20.82 8.95
CA LYS A 18 -16.08 21.78 9.92
C LYS A 18 -16.91 23.07 9.90
N GLY A 19 -17.75 23.27 10.93
CA GLY A 19 -18.60 24.46 11.07
C GLY A 19 -19.83 24.56 10.14
N GLY A 20 -20.16 23.49 9.41
CA GLY A 20 -21.24 23.49 8.43
C GLY A 20 -22.42 22.59 8.76
N GLU A 21 -23.42 22.60 7.90
CA GLU A 21 -24.64 21.81 7.95
C GLU A 21 -24.34 20.30 7.90
N PRO A 22 -25.13 19.47 8.58
CA PRO A 22 -25.00 18.02 8.51
C PRO A 22 -25.33 17.51 7.11
N LEU A 23 -24.40 16.81 6.46
CA LEU A 23 -24.58 16.27 5.11
C LEU A 23 -24.42 14.74 5.12
N CYS A 24 -25.25 14.03 4.34
CA CYS A 24 -24.97 12.63 4.04
C CYS A 24 -23.68 12.51 3.21
N LEU A 25 -23.05 11.33 3.21
CA LEU A 25 -21.79 11.12 2.50
C LEU A 25 -21.82 11.60 1.04
N LYS A 26 -22.95 11.36 0.33
CA LYS A 26 -23.12 11.82 -1.07
C LYS A 26 -22.95 13.34 -1.18
N HIS A 27 -23.69 14.10 -0.38
CA HIS A 27 -23.71 15.57 -0.46
C HIS A 27 -22.46 16.18 0.18
N TYR A 28 -21.91 15.56 1.21
CA TYR A 28 -20.61 15.94 1.76
C TYR A 28 -19.51 15.88 0.68
N LEU A 29 -19.43 14.77 -0.07
CA LEU A 29 -18.46 14.62 -1.16
C LEU A 29 -18.71 15.57 -2.32
N GLN A 30 -19.97 15.91 -2.62
CA GLN A 30 -20.28 16.92 -3.63
C GLN A 30 -19.84 18.31 -3.21
N MET A 31 -20.21 18.75 -1.99
CA MET A 31 -19.82 20.04 -1.43
C MET A 31 -18.30 20.19 -1.36
N TYR A 32 -17.62 19.15 -0.90
CA TYR A 32 -16.16 19.16 -0.80
C TYR A 32 -15.46 19.25 -2.16
N ARG A 33 -16.01 18.63 -3.19
CA ARG A 33 -15.44 18.58 -4.54
C ARG A 33 -15.66 19.82 -5.37
N PHE A 34 -16.87 20.37 -5.28
CA PHE A 34 -17.38 21.31 -6.26
C PHE A 34 -17.79 22.63 -5.61
N GLY A 35 -17.70 22.72 -4.27
CA GLY A 35 -18.22 23.87 -3.53
C GLY A 35 -19.75 23.96 -3.59
N GLU A 36 -20.44 23.07 -4.29
CA GLU A 36 -21.89 23.07 -4.48
C GLU A 36 -22.46 21.66 -4.46
N ILE A 37 -23.74 21.53 -4.10
CA ILE A 37 -24.50 20.28 -4.18
C ILE A 37 -25.33 20.30 -5.46
N SER A 38 -25.25 19.23 -6.25
CA SER A 38 -25.95 19.12 -7.53
C SER A 38 -26.64 17.74 -7.65
N ASP A 39 -27.86 17.71 -8.14
CA ASP A 39 -28.60 16.47 -8.40
C ASP A 39 -28.19 15.77 -9.70
N LYS A 40 -27.37 16.41 -10.52
CA LYS A 40 -26.88 15.79 -11.76
C LYS A 40 -26.01 14.58 -11.47
N PRO A 41 -26.28 13.41 -12.05
CA PRO A 41 -25.43 12.23 -11.89
C PRO A 41 -24.06 12.52 -12.50
N ARG A 42 -23.05 12.72 -11.66
CA ARG A 42 -21.67 12.96 -12.09
C ARG A 42 -20.91 11.64 -12.03
N SER A 43 -20.47 11.20 -13.19
CA SER A 43 -19.59 10.06 -13.48
C SER A 43 -20.08 8.65 -13.03
N ARG A 44 -19.77 7.68 -13.89
CA ARG A 44 -19.98 6.25 -13.65
C ARG A 44 -18.99 5.67 -12.63
N ASN A 45 -18.73 6.39 -11.51
CA ASN A 45 -17.91 5.83 -10.47
C ASN A 45 -18.69 4.75 -9.74
N THR A 46 -18.31 3.50 -9.96
CA THR A 46 -18.92 2.31 -9.36
C THR A 46 -18.34 1.97 -7.98
N ASN A 47 -17.38 2.73 -7.49
CA ASN A 47 -16.78 2.49 -6.18
C ASN A 47 -17.71 2.93 -5.05
N ILE A 48 -17.92 2.03 -4.09
CA ILE A 48 -18.67 2.32 -2.88
C ILE A 48 -17.68 2.80 -1.82
N VAL A 49 -17.93 3.96 -1.23
CA VAL A 49 -17.10 4.52 -0.16
C VAL A 49 -17.83 4.35 1.17
N THR A 50 -17.14 3.78 2.16
CA THR A 50 -17.60 3.71 3.55
C THR A 50 -16.59 4.39 4.44
N ILE A 51 -17.06 5.23 5.38
CA ILE A 51 -16.19 5.87 6.38
C ILE A 51 -16.24 5.03 7.66
N GLU A 52 -15.07 4.59 8.09
CA GLU A 52 -14.81 4.02 9.41
C GLU A 52 -14.35 5.15 10.37
N ARG A 53 -14.07 4.83 11.64
CA ARG A 53 -13.73 5.87 12.64
C ARG A 53 -12.55 6.75 12.23
N GLU A 54 -11.47 6.15 11.69
CA GLU A 54 -10.21 6.84 11.42
C GLU A 54 -9.77 6.80 9.94
N TYR A 55 -10.48 6.04 9.11
CA TYR A 55 -10.11 5.84 7.71
C TYR A 55 -11.35 5.63 6.84
N ALA A 56 -11.18 5.68 5.55
CA ALA A 56 -12.22 5.35 4.59
C ALA A 56 -11.85 4.08 3.82
N VAL A 57 -12.88 3.31 3.47
CA VAL A 57 -12.78 2.11 2.64
C VAL A 57 -13.42 2.38 1.29
N VAL A 58 -12.64 2.30 0.25
CA VAL A 58 -13.10 2.37 -1.14
C VAL A 58 -13.25 0.95 -1.66
N ARG A 59 -14.49 0.51 -1.91
CA ARG A 59 -14.77 -0.82 -2.49
C ARG A 59 -14.83 -0.70 -4.00
N THR A 60 -14.09 -1.56 -4.67
CA THR A 60 -14.14 -1.66 -6.13
C THR A 60 -15.39 -2.44 -6.57
N ALA A 61 -15.69 -2.43 -7.88
CA ALA A 61 -16.79 -3.22 -8.44
C ALA A 61 -16.64 -4.74 -8.17
N ARG A 62 -15.43 -5.23 -7.86
CA ARG A 62 -15.14 -6.62 -7.50
C ARG A 62 -15.08 -6.84 -5.99
N SER A 63 -15.56 -5.88 -5.20
CA SER A 63 -15.61 -5.92 -3.73
C SER A 63 -14.26 -5.89 -3.02
N GLU A 64 -13.15 -5.62 -3.72
CA GLU A 64 -11.87 -5.41 -3.05
C GLU A 64 -11.92 -4.13 -2.20
N LYS A 65 -11.30 -4.19 -1.04
CA LYS A 65 -11.26 -3.09 -0.07
C LYS A 65 -9.95 -2.33 -0.19
N ILE A 66 -10.01 -1.05 -0.52
CA ILE A 66 -8.85 -0.15 -0.54
C ILE A 66 -8.99 0.79 0.65
N LEU A 67 -7.98 0.83 1.51
CA LEU A 67 -7.95 1.69 2.69
C LEU A 67 -7.26 3.01 2.34
N ILE A 68 -7.86 4.12 2.75
CA ILE A 68 -7.30 5.48 2.60
C ILE A 68 -7.59 6.30 3.84
N ASP A 69 -6.86 7.37 4.06
CA ASP A 69 -7.23 8.36 5.07
C ASP A 69 -8.48 9.13 4.62
N ILE A 70 -9.29 9.57 5.58
CA ILE A 70 -10.53 10.31 5.30
C ILE A 70 -10.21 11.61 4.54
N GLU A 71 -9.08 12.24 4.85
CA GLU A 71 -8.62 13.47 4.23
C GLU A 71 -8.30 13.31 2.73
N ASP A 72 -8.01 12.09 2.28
CA ASP A 72 -7.71 11.77 0.88
C ASP A 72 -8.96 11.48 0.03
N LEU A 73 -10.14 11.40 0.66
CA LEU A 73 -11.40 11.19 -0.05
C LEU A 73 -11.64 12.15 -1.22
N PRO A 74 -11.36 13.45 -1.09
CA PRO A 74 -11.58 14.40 -2.19
C PRO A 74 -10.74 14.10 -3.42
N ILE A 75 -9.53 13.59 -3.20
CA ILE A 75 -8.60 13.23 -4.27
C ILE A 75 -9.02 11.90 -4.91
N VAL A 76 -9.48 10.94 -4.10
CA VAL A 76 -9.75 9.56 -4.52
C VAL A 76 -11.13 9.40 -5.13
N SER A 77 -12.16 9.99 -4.50
CA SER A 77 -13.57 9.77 -4.87
C SER A 77 -13.99 10.29 -6.27
N PRO A 78 -13.27 11.25 -6.94
CA PRO A 78 -13.56 11.61 -8.34
C PRO A 78 -13.37 10.47 -9.34
N HIS A 79 -12.60 9.48 -8.98
CA HIS A 79 -12.07 8.50 -9.92
C HIS A 79 -12.64 7.10 -9.65
N SER A 80 -12.78 6.31 -10.71
CA SER A 80 -13.19 4.91 -10.64
C SER A 80 -11.94 4.04 -10.48
N TRP A 81 -11.82 3.38 -9.33
CA TRP A 81 -10.66 2.57 -8.95
C TRP A 81 -10.93 1.09 -9.21
N CYS A 82 -9.91 0.41 -9.69
CA CYS A 82 -9.87 -1.04 -9.82
C CYS A 82 -8.47 -1.56 -9.47
N LEU A 83 -8.30 -2.89 -9.41
CA LEU A 83 -6.99 -3.47 -9.21
C LEU A 83 -6.27 -3.74 -10.52
N SER A 84 -4.99 -3.38 -10.58
CA SER A 84 -4.09 -3.81 -11.65
C SER A 84 -3.74 -5.31 -11.51
N LYS A 85 -3.18 -5.91 -12.57
CA LYS A 85 -2.64 -7.30 -12.53
C LYS A 85 -1.59 -7.50 -11.42
N THR A 86 -0.95 -6.43 -10.98
CA THR A 86 0.04 -6.46 -9.91
C THR A 86 -0.54 -6.16 -8.53
N GLY A 87 -1.87 -6.07 -8.39
CA GLY A 87 -2.58 -5.89 -7.12
C GLY A 87 -2.56 -4.47 -6.57
N TYR A 88 -2.19 -3.46 -7.35
CA TYR A 88 -2.27 -2.06 -6.94
C TYR A 88 -3.61 -1.44 -7.32
N ALA A 89 -4.11 -0.54 -6.48
CA ALA A 89 -5.24 0.32 -6.81
C ALA A 89 -4.85 1.31 -7.93
N VAL A 90 -5.58 1.25 -9.05
CA VAL A 90 -5.34 2.11 -10.23
C VAL A 90 -6.65 2.72 -10.74
N ALA A 91 -6.56 3.89 -11.33
CA ALA A 91 -7.65 4.54 -12.05
C ALA A 91 -7.16 5.08 -13.39
N ARG A 92 -8.08 5.25 -14.35
CA ARG A 92 -7.79 5.92 -15.62
C ARG A 92 -8.15 7.40 -15.49
N ILE A 93 -7.15 8.28 -15.51
CA ILE A 93 -7.27 9.72 -15.34
C ILE A 93 -6.65 10.39 -16.56
N ASN A 94 -7.42 11.21 -17.29
CA ASN A 94 -6.97 11.89 -18.51
C ASN A 94 -6.27 10.95 -19.51
N GLY A 95 -6.86 9.75 -19.71
CA GLY A 95 -6.32 8.76 -20.64
C GLY A 95 -5.11 7.96 -20.14
N LYS A 96 -4.55 8.30 -18.96
CA LYS A 96 -3.40 7.62 -18.36
C LYS A 96 -3.80 6.75 -17.18
N THR A 97 -3.12 5.62 -16.99
CA THR A 97 -3.29 4.78 -15.80
C THR A 97 -2.48 5.35 -14.64
N VAL A 98 -3.16 5.75 -13.58
CA VAL A 98 -2.56 6.35 -12.39
C VAL A 98 -2.71 5.39 -11.22
N LYS A 99 -1.63 5.17 -10.46
CA LYS A 99 -1.64 4.38 -9.22
C LYS A 99 -2.03 5.27 -8.04
N MET A 100 -2.93 4.80 -7.18
CA MET A 100 -3.44 5.56 -6.02
C MET A 100 -2.32 6.04 -5.11
N HIS A 101 -1.44 5.16 -4.64
CA HIS A 101 -0.34 5.52 -3.75
C HIS A 101 0.57 6.62 -4.33
N ARG A 102 0.81 6.62 -5.66
CA ARG A 102 1.62 7.68 -6.30
C ARG A 102 0.88 9.01 -6.36
N MET A 103 -0.43 8.97 -6.59
CA MET A 103 -1.27 10.16 -6.63
C MET A 103 -1.33 10.81 -5.24
N LEU A 104 -1.59 10.02 -4.20
CA LEU A 104 -1.70 10.50 -2.82
C LEU A 104 -0.38 11.09 -2.28
N THR A 105 0.74 10.45 -2.61
CA THR A 105 2.06 10.89 -2.13
C THR A 105 2.74 11.90 -3.05
N GLN A 106 2.17 12.20 -4.23
CA GLN A 106 2.80 13.04 -5.26
C GLN A 106 4.24 12.59 -5.58
N CYS A 107 4.48 11.28 -5.57
CA CYS A 107 5.81 10.69 -5.67
C CYS A 107 6.50 11.06 -6.99
N PRO A 108 7.72 11.66 -6.95
CA PRO A 108 8.49 11.97 -8.14
C PRO A 108 8.76 10.75 -9.03
N ALA A 109 8.95 10.95 -10.33
CA ALA A 109 9.20 9.88 -11.29
C ALA A 109 10.45 9.05 -10.97
N THR A 110 11.46 9.68 -10.38
CA THR A 110 12.75 9.07 -9.99
C THR A 110 12.67 8.20 -8.74
N LYS A 111 11.57 8.32 -7.97
CA LYS A 111 11.35 7.58 -6.73
C LYS A 111 10.17 6.61 -6.86
N VAL A 112 10.08 5.70 -5.91
CA VAL A 112 8.99 4.72 -5.79
C VAL A 112 8.27 4.90 -4.46
N VAL A 113 7.01 4.43 -4.40
CA VAL A 113 6.26 4.36 -3.14
C VAL A 113 6.25 2.91 -2.69
N ASP A 114 6.67 2.70 -1.46
CA ASP A 114 6.66 1.42 -0.77
C ASP A 114 5.50 1.37 0.23
N HIS A 115 4.85 0.21 0.35
CA HIS A 115 3.84 -0.07 1.37
C HIS A 115 4.55 -0.75 2.55
N VAL A 116 4.65 -0.04 3.68
CA VAL A 116 5.45 -0.48 4.84
C VAL A 116 5.01 -1.86 5.35
N ASN A 117 3.70 -2.12 5.41
CA ASN A 117 3.14 -3.40 5.82
C ASN A 117 3.08 -4.45 4.69
N GLY A 118 3.50 -4.10 3.45
CA GLY A 118 3.43 -4.96 2.27
C GLY A 118 2.04 -5.10 1.64
N ASP A 119 0.98 -4.55 2.25
CA ASP A 119 -0.37 -4.55 1.69
C ASP A 119 -0.55 -3.40 0.70
N ARG A 120 -0.69 -3.73 -0.59
CA ARG A 120 -0.85 -2.78 -1.70
C ARG A 120 -2.20 -2.08 -1.73
N LEU A 121 -3.15 -2.51 -0.93
CA LEU A 121 -4.47 -1.92 -0.80
C LEU A 121 -4.60 -0.99 0.40
N ASP A 122 -3.66 -1.02 1.33
CA ASP A 122 -3.57 -0.06 2.43
C ASP A 122 -2.83 1.21 1.97
N ASN A 123 -3.58 2.15 1.40
CA ASN A 123 -3.06 3.42 0.88
C ASN A 123 -3.15 4.57 1.90
N ARG A 124 -3.26 4.26 3.20
CA ARG A 124 -3.17 5.28 4.24
C ARG A 124 -1.76 5.87 4.28
N ARG A 125 -1.63 7.17 4.48
CA ARG A 125 -0.35 7.89 4.41
C ARG A 125 0.70 7.33 5.36
N ARG A 126 0.30 6.90 6.57
CA ARG A 126 1.18 6.24 7.55
C ARG A 126 1.83 4.95 7.03
N ASN A 127 1.22 4.30 6.05
CA ASN A 127 1.71 3.08 5.42
C ASN A 127 2.47 3.32 4.10
N LEU A 128 2.48 4.56 3.59
CA LEU A 128 3.12 4.92 2.33
C LEU A 128 4.45 5.61 2.57
N ARG A 129 5.53 5.07 2.01
CA ARG A 129 6.87 5.62 2.12
C ARG A 129 7.47 5.87 0.75
N ILE A 130 7.91 7.11 0.50
CA ILE A 130 8.67 7.44 -0.72
C ILE A 130 10.13 7.04 -0.50
N CYS A 131 10.66 6.19 -1.35
CA CYS A 131 12.03 5.70 -1.26
C CYS A 131 12.67 5.56 -2.65
N SER A 132 13.98 5.36 -2.69
CA SER A 132 14.67 5.02 -3.93
C SER A 132 14.35 3.57 -4.36
N PRO A 133 14.48 3.23 -5.67
CA PRO A 133 14.35 1.84 -6.13
C PRO A 133 15.30 0.87 -5.42
N LYS A 134 16.48 1.35 -5.02
CA LYS A 134 17.49 0.57 -4.27
C LYS A 134 17.00 0.23 -2.86
N GLU A 135 16.45 1.20 -2.13
CA GLU A 135 15.86 1.01 -0.80
C GLU A 135 14.64 0.09 -0.85
N ASN A 136 13.73 0.33 -1.80
CA ASN A 136 12.55 -0.53 -1.98
C ASN A 136 12.93 -1.98 -2.31
N SER A 137 14.01 -2.18 -3.08
CA SER A 137 14.50 -3.52 -3.41
C SER A 137 15.02 -4.28 -2.18
N ARG A 138 15.58 -3.57 -1.19
CA ARG A 138 16.01 -4.17 0.09
C ARG A 138 14.83 -4.56 0.99
N ASN A 139 13.72 -3.83 0.90
CA ASN A 139 12.50 -4.08 1.66
C ASN A 139 11.57 -5.12 1.02
N LYS A 140 11.90 -5.63 -0.17
CA LYS A 140 11.14 -6.72 -0.77
C LYS A 140 11.14 -7.90 0.18
N GLY A 141 9.94 -8.30 0.62
CA GLY A 141 9.72 -9.53 1.36
C GLY A 141 10.31 -10.73 0.61
N MET A 142 10.57 -11.78 1.33
CA MET A 142 11.10 -13.04 0.77
C MET A 142 10.18 -13.56 -0.33
N GLY A 143 10.78 -14.05 -1.42
CA GLY A 143 10.03 -14.67 -2.51
C GLY A 143 9.22 -15.87 -2.00
N ARG A 144 8.08 -16.14 -2.61
CA ARG A 144 7.17 -17.27 -2.27
C ARG A 144 7.88 -18.63 -2.18
N ASN A 145 9.01 -18.78 -2.87
CA ASN A 145 9.79 -20.03 -2.91
C ASN A 145 10.88 -20.10 -1.84
N ASN A 146 10.97 -19.11 -0.94
CA ASN A 146 11.95 -19.16 0.13
C ASN A 146 11.43 -19.95 1.33
N GLN A 147 11.81 -21.23 1.38
CA GLN A 147 11.43 -22.16 2.45
C GLN A 147 12.20 -21.93 3.77
N SER A 148 13.37 -21.25 3.71
CA SER A 148 14.19 -21.02 4.91
C SER A 148 13.72 -19.87 5.78
N GLY A 149 12.88 -18.97 5.25
CA GLY A 149 12.55 -17.73 5.92
C GLY A 149 13.70 -16.69 5.96
N PHE A 150 14.86 -16.97 5.32
CA PHE A 150 16.02 -16.06 5.28
C PHE A 150 16.46 -15.75 3.84
N PRO A 151 16.77 -14.44 3.55
CA PRO A 151 17.28 -14.08 2.24
C PRO A 151 18.61 -14.78 1.94
N GLY A 152 18.75 -15.37 0.74
CA GLY A 152 20.01 -15.99 0.32
C GLY A 152 20.29 -17.36 0.93
N VAL A 153 19.39 -17.92 1.73
CA VAL A 153 19.43 -19.28 2.24
C VAL A 153 18.39 -20.12 1.51
N SER A 154 18.76 -21.21 0.88
CA SER A 154 17.86 -22.08 0.11
C SER A 154 18.24 -23.55 0.24
N LYS A 155 17.23 -24.43 0.34
CA LYS A 155 17.43 -25.87 0.35
C LYS A 155 17.79 -26.37 -1.05
N THR A 156 18.78 -27.23 -1.15
CA THR A 156 19.23 -27.88 -2.40
C THR A 156 18.53 -29.23 -2.56
N SER A 157 18.55 -29.80 -3.77
CA SER A 157 17.97 -31.10 -4.06
C SER A 157 18.54 -32.27 -3.23
N ASN A 158 19.80 -32.13 -2.77
CA ASN A 158 20.48 -33.09 -1.90
C ASN A 158 20.26 -32.80 -0.39
N GLY A 159 19.25 -32.02 -0.06
CA GLY A 159 18.88 -31.76 1.35
C GLY A 159 19.75 -30.77 2.09
N LYS A 160 20.89 -30.34 1.56
CA LYS A 160 21.77 -29.33 2.16
C LYS A 160 21.24 -27.90 1.97
N TRP A 161 21.69 -26.97 2.81
CA TRP A 161 21.32 -25.56 2.76
C TRP A 161 22.42 -24.75 2.08
N ARG A 162 22.11 -24.18 0.90
CA ARG A 162 23.02 -23.28 0.18
C ARG A 162 22.85 -21.86 0.68
N VAL A 163 23.99 -21.19 0.99
CA VAL A 163 24.04 -19.80 1.43
C VAL A 163 24.75 -18.94 0.40
N ARG A 164 24.17 -17.79 0.09
CA ARG A 164 24.72 -16.79 -0.84
C ARG A 164 24.36 -15.38 -0.39
N ILE A 165 25.20 -14.43 -0.78
CA ILE A 165 24.96 -13.00 -0.56
C ILE A 165 25.24 -12.23 -1.85
N MET A 166 24.43 -11.19 -2.11
CA MET A 166 24.62 -10.30 -3.25
C MET A 166 25.28 -9.00 -2.78
N VAL A 167 26.52 -8.75 -3.21
CA VAL A 167 27.28 -7.54 -2.88
C VAL A 167 27.64 -6.85 -4.18
N ASN A 168 27.30 -5.57 -4.33
CA ASN A 168 27.57 -4.77 -5.53
C ASN A 168 27.19 -5.44 -6.84
N ARG A 169 26.00 -6.07 -6.89
CA ARG A 169 25.47 -6.85 -8.04
C ARG A 169 26.24 -8.14 -8.36
N LYS A 170 27.18 -8.55 -7.52
CA LYS A 170 27.89 -9.84 -7.65
C LYS A 170 27.39 -10.80 -6.58
N GLU A 171 27.08 -12.03 -6.98
CA GLU A 171 26.73 -13.12 -6.06
C GLU A 171 28.01 -13.69 -5.46
N ILE A 172 28.05 -13.77 -4.15
CA ILE A 172 29.13 -14.44 -3.39
C ILE A 172 28.50 -15.68 -2.78
N ALA A 173 29.02 -16.86 -3.15
CA ALA A 173 28.65 -18.13 -2.53
C ALA A 173 29.36 -18.26 -1.19
N LEU A 174 28.58 -18.51 -0.12
CA LEU A 174 29.09 -18.62 1.24
C LEU A 174 29.21 -20.08 1.71
N GLY A 175 28.73 -21.02 0.88
CA GLY A 175 28.86 -22.45 1.17
C GLY A 175 27.56 -23.23 1.18
N ARG A 176 27.65 -24.51 1.58
CA ARG A 176 26.51 -25.44 1.75
C ARG A 176 26.64 -26.11 3.12
N TYR A 177 25.58 -26.11 3.90
CA TYR A 177 25.53 -26.53 5.30
C TYR A 177 24.54 -27.67 5.47
N ALA A 178 24.73 -28.47 6.50
CA ALA A 178 23.88 -29.62 6.81
C ALA A 178 22.56 -29.14 7.43
N THR A 179 22.61 -28.11 8.29
CA THR A 179 21.45 -27.59 9.00
C THR A 179 21.05 -26.20 8.51
N MET A 180 19.80 -25.83 8.73
CA MET A 180 19.28 -24.49 8.42
C MET A 180 19.88 -23.44 9.36
N GLU A 181 20.09 -23.81 10.62
CA GLU A 181 20.61 -22.95 11.67
C GLU A 181 22.04 -22.48 11.34
N GLU A 182 22.92 -23.42 10.97
CA GLU A 182 24.28 -23.09 10.50
C GLU A 182 24.25 -22.16 9.29
N ALA A 183 23.39 -22.46 8.32
CA ALA A 183 23.25 -21.67 7.10
C ALA A 183 22.79 -20.23 7.42
N ILE A 184 21.86 -20.06 8.37
CA ILE A 184 21.37 -18.77 8.83
C ILE A 184 22.47 -18.00 9.54
N GLN A 185 23.24 -18.65 10.41
CA GLN A 185 24.32 -18.02 11.15
C GLN A 185 25.39 -17.45 10.21
N VAL A 186 25.86 -18.27 9.26
CA VAL A 186 26.83 -17.84 8.24
C VAL A 186 26.29 -16.68 7.40
N ARG A 187 25.00 -16.68 7.12
CA ARG A 187 24.37 -15.58 6.35
C ARG A 187 24.33 -14.29 7.15
N ARG A 188 24.07 -14.33 8.48
CA ARG A 188 24.11 -13.18 9.38
C ARG A 188 25.51 -12.58 9.50
N GLU A 189 26.51 -13.42 9.68
CA GLU A 189 27.92 -12.99 9.74
C GLU A 189 28.37 -12.31 8.44
N ALA A 190 27.94 -12.85 7.29
CA ALA A 190 28.20 -12.22 6.01
C ALA A 190 27.44 -10.88 5.85
N GLU A 191 26.22 -10.76 6.36
CA GLU A 191 25.49 -9.47 6.35
C GLU A 191 26.20 -8.42 7.19
N GLU A 192 26.66 -8.78 8.37
CA GLU A 192 27.43 -7.90 9.25
C GLU A 192 28.74 -7.47 8.57
N LYS A 193 29.48 -8.43 8.00
CA LYS A 193 30.74 -8.16 7.30
C LYS A 193 30.60 -7.24 6.09
N TYR A 194 29.56 -7.45 5.25
CA TYR A 194 29.42 -6.72 3.98
C TYR A 194 28.52 -5.51 4.05
N PHE A 195 27.64 -5.41 5.04
CA PHE A 195 26.63 -4.33 5.13
C PHE A 195 26.66 -3.58 6.48
N GLY A 196 27.42 -4.04 7.48
CA GLY A 196 27.52 -3.43 8.79
C GLY A 196 26.15 -3.25 9.47
N ASP A 197 25.96 -2.14 10.16
CA ASP A 197 24.70 -1.80 10.86
C ASP A 197 23.47 -1.62 9.94
N MET A 198 23.66 -1.68 8.62
CA MET A 198 22.57 -1.64 7.64
C MET A 198 22.01 -3.02 7.27
N SER A 199 22.25 -4.05 8.07
CA SER A 199 21.73 -5.39 7.83
C SER A 199 20.19 -5.42 7.98
N SER A 200 19.52 -6.15 7.10
CA SER A 200 18.06 -6.31 7.07
C SER A 200 17.48 -7.09 8.27
N VAL A 201 18.32 -7.49 9.21
CA VAL A 201 17.97 -8.38 10.33
C VAL A 201 17.34 -7.65 11.52
N LYS A 202 17.41 -6.30 11.59
CA LYS A 202 16.95 -5.53 12.76
C LYS A 202 15.44 -5.33 12.92
N SER A 203 14.59 -5.93 12.13
CA SER A 203 13.16 -5.60 12.19
C SER A 203 12.17 -6.76 12.17
N ARG A 204 12.54 -7.91 12.78
CA ARG A 204 11.55 -8.99 12.97
C ARG A 204 11.78 -9.69 14.30
N SER A 205 11.47 -8.97 15.38
CA SER A 205 11.03 -9.52 16.65
C SER A 205 9.52 -9.57 16.64
#